data_a16a4fa2febc991757c4f313bd893c30
#
_entry.id   a16a4fa2febc991757c4f313bd893c30
#
_cell.length_a   1.000
_cell.length_b   1.000
_cell.length_c   1.000
_cell.angle_alpha   90.00
_cell.angle_beta   90.00
_cell.angle_gamma   90.00
#
_symmetry.space_group_name_H-M   'P 1'
#
loop_
_entity.id
_entity.type
_entity.pdbx_description
1 polymer ?
#
loop_
_entity_poly.entity_id
_entity_poly.type
_entity_poly.pdbx_seq_one_letter_code
_entity_poly.pdbx_strand_id
1 'polypeptide(L)'
;MIPTGIWAFNTFADACDFNWDICVEPGGTQKATHFFSNALVVNADSDKKEAAATWINWLAFRDTSAQMRIDAGWDLPAISNEEVLSGYLKLTPPENRQAVFDSLNYLTVAPIIEDYSLMSDIITGKLSLAAGGEITVQEALDQAQEECSAQISLQ
;
A
#
# COMPACT_ATOMS: atom_id res chain seq x y z
N MET A 1 -14.32 -10.79 1.81
CA MET A 1 -13.65 -9.70 1.10
C MET A 1 -12.83 -8.92 2.11
N ILE A 2 -11.59 -8.59 1.78
CA ILE A 2 -10.71 -7.76 2.61
C ILE A 2 -10.10 -6.64 1.74
N PRO A 3 -10.02 -5.39 2.20
CA PRO A 3 -9.22 -4.37 1.54
C PRO A 3 -7.74 -4.66 1.77
N THR A 4 -6.94 -4.59 0.71
CA THR A 4 -5.49 -4.82 0.76
C THR A 4 -4.82 -4.18 -0.46
N GLY A 5 -3.49 -4.27 -0.52
CA GLY A 5 -2.72 -3.77 -1.65
C GLY A 5 -2.02 -4.88 -2.44
N ILE A 6 -1.44 -4.48 -3.55
CA ILE A 6 -0.76 -5.40 -4.50
C ILE A 6 0.38 -6.20 -3.87
N TRP A 7 0.98 -5.73 -2.80
CA TRP A 7 2.04 -6.42 -2.04
C TRP A 7 1.60 -7.74 -1.42
N ALA A 8 0.28 -7.95 -1.23
CA ALA A 8 -0.26 -9.17 -0.63
C ALA A 8 -0.48 -10.31 -1.63
N PHE A 9 -0.38 -10.06 -2.94
CA PHE A 9 -0.74 -11.05 -3.95
C PHE A 9 0.09 -12.33 -3.88
N ASN A 10 1.41 -12.21 -3.68
CA ASN A 10 2.26 -13.39 -3.52
C ASN A 10 1.91 -14.18 -2.27
N THR A 11 1.67 -13.49 -1.15
CA THR A 11 1.25 -14.15 0.10
C THR A 11 -0.05 -14.91 -0.09
N PHE A 12 -1.02 -14.34 -0.80
CA PHE A 12 -2.28 -15.03 -1.09
C PHE A 12 -2.10 -16.19 -2.07
N ALA A 13 -1.25 -16.02 -3.08
CA ALA A 13 -0.94 -17.09 -4.04
C ALA A 13 -0.31 -18.31 -3.35
N ASP A 14 0.52 -18.08 -2.33
CA ASP A 14 1.21 -19.14 -1.59
C ASP A 14 0.34 -19.76 -0.47
N ALA A 15 -0.55 -18.96 0.13
CA ALA A 15 -1.28 -19.38 1.33
C ALA A 15 -2.71 -19.85 1.07
N CYS A 16 -3.34 -19.43 -0.06
CA CYS A 16 -4.73 -19.77 -0.34
C CYS A 16 -4.82 -21.01 -1.22
N ASP A 17 -5.54 -22.02 -0.76
CA ASP A 17 -5.88 -23.26 -1.49
C ASP A 17 -7.23 -23.18 -2.23
N PHE A 18 -7.82 -21.98 -2.30
CA PHE A 18 -9.07 -21.68 -2.99
C PHE A 18 -8.88 -20.60 -4.05
N ASN A 19 -9.81 -20.54 -5.01
CA ASN A 19 -9.79 -19.50 -6.04
C ASN A 19 -10.15 -18.14 -5.44
N TRP A 20 -9.33 -17.15 -5.73
CA TRP A 20 -9.52 -15.75 -5.33
C TRP A 20 -9.20 -14.81 -6.48
N ASP A 21 -9.77 -13.64 -6.43
CA ASP A 21 -9.53 -12.59 -7.39
C ASP A 21 -9.68 -11.22 -6.73
N ILE A 22 -9.43 -10.15 -7.46
CA ILE A 22 -9.51 -8.78 -6.98
C ILE A 22 -10.54 -7.96 -7.75
N CYS A 23 -11.02 -6.92 -7.13
CA CYS A 23 -11.84 -5.90 -7.75
C CYS A 23 -11.44 -4.51 -7.24
N VAL A 24 -11.84 -3.48 -7.97
CA VAL A 24 -11.78 -2.10 -7.47
C VAL A 24 -12.57 -2.02 -6.17
N GLU A 25 -12.04 -1.32 -5.18
CA GLU A 25 -12.67 -1.15 -3.88
C GLU A 25 -14.11 -0.64 -4.04
N PRO A 26 -15.11 -1.32 -3.43
CA PRO A 26 -16.49 -0.90 -3.55
C PRO A 26 -16.71 0.48 -2.94
N GLY A 27 -17.30 1.37 -3.72
CA GLY A 27 -17.67 2.71 -3.24
C GLY A 27 -18.97 2.70 -2.45
N GLY A 28 -19.09 3.68 -1.55
CA GLY A 28 -20.34 4.05 -0.91
C GLY A 28 -20.94 5.29 -1.60
N THR A 29 -20.86 6.46 -0.97
CA THR A 29 -21.23 7.75 -1.58
C THR A 29 -20.28 8.19 -2.67
N GLN A 30 -19.02 7.73 -2.60
CA GLN A 30 -17.99 7.93 -3.62
C GLN A 30 -17.09 6.69 -3.67
N LYS A 31 -16.37 6.55 -4.79
CA LYS A 31 -15.27 5.59 -4.91
C LYS A 31 -14.01 6.22 -4.35
N ALA A 32 -13.21 5.42 -3.65
CA ALA A 32 -11.90 5.82 -3.16
C ALA A 32 -10.99 4.61 -3.09
N THR A 33 -9.72 4.80 -3.38
CA THR A 33 -8.67 3.79 -3.26
C THR A 33 -7.47 4.44 -2.58
N HIS A 34 -6.99 3.84 -1.51
CA HIS A 34 -5.82 4.37 -0.82
C HIS A 34 -4.58 4.20 -1.68
N PHE A 35 -3.85 5.29 -1.89
CA PHE A 35 -2.61 5.29 -2.66
C PHE A 35 -1.40 5.21 -1.73
N PHE A 36 -0.54 4.23 -2.02
CA PHE A 36 0.77 4.09 -1.40
C PHE A 36 1.85 4.14 -2.48
N SER A 37 2.96 4.76 -2.16
CA SER A 37 4.15 4.73 -3.01
C SER A 37 5.40 4.52 -2.18
N ASN A 38 6.37 3.81 -2.75
CA ASN A 38 7.69 3.66 -2.16
C ASN A 38 8.60 4.78 -2.67
N ALA A 39 9.34 5.42 -1.78
CA ALA A 39 10.34 6.42 -2.13
C ALA A 39 11.75 5.88 -1.87
N LEU A 40 12.65 6.13 -2.80
CA LEU A 40 14.09 5.89 -2.64
C LEU A 40 14.77 7.22 -2.37
N VAL A 41 15.49 7.30 -1.27
CA VAL A 41 16.17 8.54 -0.84
C VAL A 41 17.65 8.30 -0.59
N VAL A 42 18.45 9.34 -0.77
CA VAL A 42 19.87 9.32 -0.44
C VAL A 42 20.09 10.17 0.82
N ASN A 43 20.76 9.60 1.81
CA ASN A 43 21.14 10.36 3.00
C ASN A 43 22.01 11.56 2.62
N ALA A 44 21.64 12.74 3.13
CA ALA A 44 22.34 13.99 2.84
C ALA A 44 23.81 13.97 3.28
N ASP A 45 24.16 13.20 4.29
CA ASP A 45 25.52 13.09 4.83
C ASP A 45 26.33 11.95 4.21
N SER A 46 25.76 11.20 3.24
CA SER A 46 26.48 10.11 2.58
C SER A 46 27.65 10.63 1.74
N ASP A 47 28.79 9.96 1.84
CA ASP A 47 29.95 10.16 0.98
C ASP A 47 29.84 9.42 -0.38
N LYS A 48 28.76 8.64 -0.58
CA LYS A 48 28.53 7.79 -1.76
C LYS A 48 27.31 8.22 -2.57
N LYS A 49 27.00 9.50 -2.60
CA LYS A 49 25.77 10.04 -3.26
C LYS A 49 25.67 9.68 -4.73
N GLU A 50 26.79 9.75 -5.47
CA GLU A 50 26.80 9.42 -6.91
C GLU A 50 26.51 7.93 -7.17
N ALA A 51 27.10 7.05 -6.37
CA ALA A 51 26.81 5.62 -6.47
C ALA A 51 25.35 5.30 -6.11
N ALA A 52 24.83 5.93 -5.05
CA ALA A 52 23.45 5.80 -4.63
C ALA A 52 22.49 6.32 -5.72
N ALA A 53 22.76 7.48 -6.30
CA ALA A 53 21.97 8.03 -7.40
C ALA A 53 21.98 7.13 -8.64
N THR A 54 23.13 6.52 -8.96
CA THR A 54 23.25 5.55 -10.06
C THR A 54 22.37 4.33 -9.80
N TRP A 55 22.39 3.80 -8.58
CA TRP A 55 21.57 2.66 -8.18
C TRP A 55 20.07 2.99 -8.20
N ILE A 56 19.66 4.14 -7.65
CA ILE A 56 18.28 4.59 -7.67
C ILE A 56 17.79 4.75 -9.12
N ASN A 57 18.60 5.35 -9.98
CA ASN A 57 18.26 5.53 -11.39
C ASN A 57 18.03 4.18 -12.08
N TRP A 58 18.87 3.19 -11.80
CA TRP A 58 18.68 1.84 -12.33
C TRP A 58 17.40 1.19 -11.81
N LEU A 59 17.16 1.26 -10.49
CA LEU A 59 15.96 0.69 -9.89
C LEU A 59 14.66 1.33 -10.38
N ALA A 60 14.64 2.65 -10.51
CA ALA A 60 13.40 3.39 -10.77
C ALA A 60 13.04 3.50 -12.26
N PHE A 61 14.05 3.51 -13.16
CA PHE A 61 13.83 3.92 -14.56
C PHE A 61 14.28 2.91 -15.61
N ARG A 62 14.82 1.75 -15.21
CA ARG A 62 15.24 0.75 -16.19
C ARG A 62 14.20 -0.34 -16.38
N ASP A 63 13.83 -0.62 -17.63
CA ASP A 63 12.89 -1.67 -18.00
C ASP A 63 13.32 -3.03 -17.45
N THR A 64 14.62 -3.33 -17.45
CA THR A 64 15.16 -4.56 -16.86
C THR A 64 14.83 -4.68 -15.38
N SER A 65 15.01 -3.60 -14.60
CA SER A 65 14.65 -3.58 -13.18
C SER A 65 13.15 -3.73 -12.98
N ALA A 66 12.37 -3.03 -13.80
CA ALA A 66 10.92 -3.10 -13.77
C ALA A 66 10.42 -4.52 -14.06
N GLN A 67 10.96 -5.19 -15.08
CA GLN A 67 10.61 -6.55 -15.42
C GLN A 67 10.96 -7.52 -14.28
N MET A 68 12.15 -7.39 -13.68
CA MET A 68 12.55 -8.23 -12.54
C MET A 68 11.59 -8.07 -11.33
N ARG A 69 11.12 -6.86 -11.06
CA ARG A 69 10.17 -6.60 -9.97
C ARG A 69 8.79 -7.16 -10.24
N ILE A 70 8.34 -7.08 -11.50
CA ILE A 70 7.09 -7.68 -11.95
C ILE A 70 7.17 -9.20 -11.87
N ASP A 71 8.23 -9.81 -12.37
CA ASP A 71 8.43 -11.26 -12.35
C ASP A 71 8.52 -11.80 -10.91
N ALA A 72 9.07 -11.01 -10.00
CA ALA A 72 9.10 -11.33 -8.58
C ALA A 72 7.76 -11.07 -7.86
N GLY A 73 6.79 -10.43 -8.52
CA GLY A 73 5.49 -10.09 -7.96
C GLY A 73 5.54 -9.08 -6.81
N TRP A 74 6.58 -8.26 -6.74
CA TRP A 74 6.79 -7.35 -5.59
C TRP A 74 5.87 -6.14 -5.63
N ASP A 75 5.84 -5.45 -6.77
CA ASP A 75 5.07 -4.22 -6.93
C ASP A 75 4.85 -3.88 -8.42
N LEU A 76 4.19 -2.77 -8.66
CA LEU A 76 4.03 -2.18 -9.97
C LEU A 76 5.02 -1.02 -10.10
N PRO A 77 6.08 -1.14 -10.94
CA PRO A 77 7.04 -0.07 -11.14
C PRO A 77 6.40 1.19 -11.74
N ALA A 78 6.89 2.36 -11.36
CA ALA A 78 6.43 3.65 -11.89
C ALA A 78 7.03 3.95 -13.28
N ILE A 79 6.76 3.07 -14.24
CA ILE A 79 7.18 3.22 -15.64
C ILE A 79 5.97 3.15 -16.57
N SER A 80 6.09 3.73 -17.75
CA SER A 80 5.04 3.74 -18.77
C SER A 80 5.36 2.85 -19.98
N ASN A 81 6.22 1.84 -19.83
CA ASN A 81 6.54 0.87 -20.89
C ASN A 81 5.38 -0.11 -21.05
N GLU A 82 4.66 -0.04 -22.18
CA GLU A 82 3.48 -0.85 -22.46
C GLU A 82 3.79 -2.35 -22.51
N GLU A 83 4.96 -2.76 -23.01
CA GLU A 83 5.36 -4.16 -23.09
C GLU A 83 5.51 -4.74 -21.66
N VAL A 84 6.23 -4.04 -20.79
CA VAL A 84 6.43 -4.44 -19.40
C VAL A 84 5.09 -4.48 -18.64
N LEU A 85 4.24 -3.47 -18.81
CA LEU A 85 2.92 -3.43 -18.16
C LEU A 85 1.99 -4.51 -18.69
N SER A 86 2.06 -4.84 -19.99
CA SER A 86 1.28 -5.94 -20.57
C SER A 86 1.70 -7.30 -19.99
N GLY A 87 2.96 -7.46 -19.63
CA GLY A 87 3.46 -8.62 -18.90
C GLY A 87 2.82 -8.77 -17.54
N TYR A 88 2.74 -7.66 -16.78
CA TYR A 88 2.07 -7.63 -15.47
C TYR A 88 0.60 -8.06 -15.53
N LEU A 89 -0.14 -7.62 -16.55
CA LEU A 89 -1.57 -7.96 -16.71
C LEU A 89 -1.84 -9.44 -16.99
N LYS A 90 -0.81 -10.20 -17.41
CA LYS A 90 -0.92 -11.64 -17.70
C LYS A 90 -0.57 -12.53 -16.51
N LEU A 91 -0.05 -11.98 -15.43
CA LEU A 91 0.28 -12.76 -14.24
C LEU A 91 -0.99 -13.22 -13.53
N THR A 92 -1.01 -14.47 -13.09
CA THR A 92 -2.11 -15.06 -12.33
C THR A 92 -1.58 -15.91 -11.18
N PRO A 93 -2.30 -16.04 -10.05
CA PRO A 93 -3.40 -15.18 -9.60
C PRO A 93 -2.93 -13.79 -9.18
N PRO A 94 -3.80 -12.78 -9.07
CA PRO A 94 -5.20 -12.75 -9.46
C PRO A 94 -5.37 -12.61 -10.99
N GLU A 95 -6.53 -13.00 -11.53
CA GLU A 95 -6.80 -12.86 -12.97
C GLU A 95 -7.16 -11.42 -13.36
N ASN A 96 -7.92 -10.72 -12.51
CA ASN A 96 -8.38 -9.36 -12.78
C ASN A 96 -7.35 -8.29 -12.39
N ARG A 97 -6.10 -8.40 -12.82
CA ARG A 97 -5.06 -7.40 -12.53
C ARG A 97 -5.35 -6.01 -13.11
N GLN A 98 -6.27 -5.92 -14.07
CA GLN A 98 -6.74 -4.63 -14.60
C GLN A 98 -7.35 -3.76 -13.49
N ALA A 99 -7.97 -4.35 -12.46
CA ALA A 99 -8.53 -3.62 -11.33
C ALA A 99 -7.49 -2.75 -10.60
N VAL A 100 -6.19 -3.10 -10.63
CA VAL A 100 -5.12 -2.26 -10.08
C VAL A 100 -5.03 -0.93 -10.82
N PHE A 101 -5.04 -0.97 -12.16
CA PHE A 101 -5.01 0.25 -12.98
C PHE A 101 -6.31 1.05 -12.89
N ASP A 102 -7.44 0.37 -12.87
CA ASP A 102 -8.75 1.00 -12.74
C ASP A 102 -8.88 1.76 -11.40
N SER A 103 -8.25 1.23 -10.36
CA SER A 103 -8.20 1.85 -9.02
C SER A 103 -7.47 3.20 -9.02
N LEU A 104 -6.51 3.42 -9.94
CA LEU A 104 -5.78 4.69 -10.06
C LEU A 104 -6.68 5.88 -10.41
N ASN A 105 -7.89 5.66 -10.91
CA ASN A 105 -8.86 6.72 -11.18
C ASN A 105 -9.54 7.27 -9.91
N TYR A 106 -9.32 6.66 -8.75
CA TYR A 106 -10.02 6.95 -7.50
C TYR A 106 -9.07 7.15 -6.32
N LEU A 107 -7.85 7.61 -6.59
CA LEU A 107 -6.79 7.71 -5.58
C LEU A 107 -7.15 8.70 -4.48
N THR A 108 -6.90 8.30 -3.27
CA THR A 108 -6.87 9.12 -2.07
C THR A 108 -5.62 8.82 -1.27
N VAL A 109 -5.16 9.79 -0.51
CA VAL A 109 -3.96 9.65 0.32
C VAL A 109 -4.34 9.66 1.80
N ALA A 110 -3.46 9.09 2.62
CA ALA A 110 -3.60 9.20 4.07
C ALA A 110 -3.63 10.67 4.50
N PRO A 111 -4.25 11.00 5.64
CA PRO A 111 -4.16 12.33 6.22
C PRO A 111 -2.70 12.76 6.39
N ILE A 112 -2.39 13.99 5.97
CA ILE A 112 -1.04 14.56 6.10
C ILE A 112 -1.03 15.33 7.43
N ILE A 113 -0.63 14.64 8.48
CA ILE A 113 -0.51 15.20 9.84
C ILE A 113 0.86 14.83 10.41
N GLU A 114 1.41 15.68 11.26
CA GLU A 114 2.75 15.50 11.83
C GLU A 114 2.88 14.19 12.61
N ASP A 115 1.88 13.88 13.42
CA ASP A 115 1.86 12.70 14.30
C ASP A 115 1.07 11.51 13.71
N TYR A 116 1.08 11.32 12.38
CA TYR A 116 0.33 10.24 11.72
C TYR A 116 0.65 8.85 12.29
N SER A 117 1.92 8.56 12.57
CA SER A 117 2.32 7.27 13.14
C SER A 117 1.74 7.06 14.53
N LEU A 118 1.77 8.09 15.38
CA LEU A 118 1.18 8.03 16.72
C LEU A 118 -0.34 7.79 16.64
N MET A 119 -1.04 8.49 15.75
CA MET A 119 -2.46 8.26 15.51
C MET A 119 -2.74 6.81 15.10
N SER A 120 -1.96 6.30 14.16
CA SER A 120 -2.11 4.94 13.67
C SER A 120 -1.88 3.90 14.78
N ASP A 121 -0.89 4.11 15.61
CA ASP A 121 -0.55 3.22 16.72
C ASP A 121 -1.65 3.21 17.79
N ILE A 122 -2.20 4.38 18.15
CA ILE A 122 -3.34 4.51 19.09
C ILE A 122 -4.54 3.72 18.54
N ILE A 123 -4.95 3.99 17.30
CA ILE A 123 -6.12 3.36 16.68
C ILE A 123 -5.91 1.84 16.61
N THR A 124 -4.77 1.40 16.10
CA THR A 124 -4.46 -0.04 15.94
C THR A 124 -4.41 -0.75 17.29
N GLY A 125 -3.84 -0.11 18.31
CA GLY A 125 -3.80 -0.64 19.68
C GLY A 125 -5.20 -0.89 20.25
N LYS A 126 -6.10 0.10 20.14
CA LYS A 126 -7.48 -0.06 20.63
C LYS A 126 -8.27 -1.11 19.85
N LEU A 127 -8.14 -1.11 18.51
CA LEU A 127 -8.79 -2.13 17.68
C LEU A 127 -8.27 -3.55 17.96
N SER A 128 -7.01 -3.70 18.35
CA SER A 128 -6.45 -4.99 18.74
C SER A 128 -7.09 -5.53 20.03
N LEU A 129 -7.38 -4.67 21.01
CA LEU A 129 -8.13 -5.06 22.22
C LEU A 129 -9.55 -5.53 21.87
N ALA A 130 -10.22 -4.83 20.96
CA ALA A 130 -11.54 -5.24 20.50
C ALA A 130 -11.50 -6.57 19.74
N ALA A 131 -10.50 -6.78 18.89
CA ALA A 131 -10.30 -8.04 18.17
C ALA A 131 -9.97 -9.21 19.13
N GLY A 132 -9.28 -8.92 20.24
CA GLY A 132 -9.04 -9.86 21.33
C GLY A 132 -10.26 -10.16 22.23
N GLY A 133 -11.36 -9.41 22.05
CA GLY A 133 -12.58 -9.55 22.85
C GLY A 133 -12.49 -8.91 24.25
N GLU A 134 -11.50 -8.07 24.51
CA GLU A 134 -11.29 -7.41 25.79
C GLU A 134 -12.27 -6.22 26.00
N ILE A 135 -12.56 -5.50 24.91
CA ILE A 135 -13.51 -4.40 24.87
C ILE A 135 -14.38 -4.50 23.61
N THR A 136 -15.48 -3.75 23.56
CA THR A 136 -16.31 -3.67 22.36
C THR A 136 -15.65 -2.80 21.28
N VAL A 137 -16.06 -2.96 20.02
CA VAL A 137 -15.57 -2.11 18.92
C VAL A 137 -15.91 -0.63 19.17
N GLN A 138 -17.10 -0.36 19.73
CA GLN A 138 -17.49 1.02 20.06
C GLN A 138 -16.59 1.63 21.13
N GLU A 139 -16.32 0.90 22.21
CA GLU A 139 -15.38 1.36 23.25
C GLU A 139 -13.97 1.59 22.70
N ALA A 140 -13.50 0.71 21.81
CA ALA A 140 -12.20 0.87 21.16
C ALA A 140 -12.12 2.16 20.34
N LEU A 141 -13.16 2.46 19.56
CA LEU A 141 -13.22 3.67 18.74
C LEU A 141 -13.35 4.94 19.58
N ASP A 142 -14.18 4.93 20.64
CA ASP A 142 -14.36 6.05 21.55
C ASP A 142 -13.05 6.37 22.29
N GLN A 143 -12.38 5.35 22.83
CA GLN A 143 -11.07 5.52 23.48
C GLN A 143 -9.98 5.99 22.51
N ALA A 144 -9.95 5.46 21.28
CA ALA A 144 -9.01 5.92 20.27
C ALA A 144 -9.23 7.39 19.91
N GLN A 145 -10.50 7.80 19.75
CA GLN A 145 -10.85 9.20 19.47
C GLN A 145 -10.45 10.14 20.62
N GLU A 146 -10.70 9.76 21.86
CA GLU A 146 -10.33 10.54 23.03
C GLU A 146 -8.81 10.69 23.12
N GLU A 147 -8.05 9.60 22.98
CA GLU A 147 -6.60 9.60 23.07
C GLU A 147 -5.94 10.36 21.92
N CYS A 148 -6.42 10.19 20.69
CA CYS A 148 -5.96 10.98 19.55
C CYS A 148 -6.22 12.48 19.76
N SER A 149 -7.42 12.85 20.25
CA SER A 149 -7.78 14.25 20.51
C SER A 149 -6.93 14.90 21.60
N ALA A 150 -6.42 14.11 22.54
CA ALA A 150 -5.56 14.58 23.62
C ALA A 150 -4.09 14.73 23.22
N GLN A 151 -3.61 13.90 22.28
CA GLN A 151 -2.18 13.79 21.98
C GLN A 151 -1.79 14.36 20.61
N ILE A 152 -2.74 14.52 19.69
CA ILE A 152 -2.47 14.94 18.32
C ILE A 152 -2.99 16.33 18.07
N SER A 153 -2.09 17.22 17.67
CA SER A 153 -2.46 18.57 17.23
C SER A 153 -2.87 18.53 15.76
N LEU A 154 -4.15 18.78 15.49
CA LEU A 154 -4.60 19.12 14.14
C LEU A 154 -4.26 20.59 13.89
N GLN A 155 -3.18 20.84 13.12
CA GLN A 155 -2.84 22.20 12.65
C GLN A 155 -3.65 22.55 11.42
#